data_5322e61c7bd075831128f0e08c35891c
#
_entry.id   5322e61c7bd075831128f0e08c35891c
#
_cell.length_a   1.000
_cell.length_b   1.000
_cell.length_c   1.000
_cell.angle_alpha   90.00
_cell.angle_beta   90.00
_cell.angle_gamma   90.00
#
_symmetry.space_group_name_H-M   'P 1'
#
loop_
_entity.id
_entity.type
_entity.pdbx_description
1 polymer ?
#
loop_
_entity_poly.entity_id
_entity_poly.type
_entity_poly.pdbx_seq_one_letter_code
_entity_poly.pdbx_strand_id
1 'polypeptide(L)'
;MTEPNYLLLGIGMIFLVISSSVQVYVPKLASSLVNNFQKGVDYSLLGKVVGLFIFSALVSALGGTILGIFGENVIQNMRKRLWNKLTILKVSYFDSVKAGEISSRVVNDTNQVKQLLAVTFPQTVASVITVIGTVYMMIKMDWHMSLAMVIAVPVVILCMIPVMAFGSKVSHIRQDAMSQFNGLATETLSEIRLVKTSNAESQAQVRAANEVDRLFNVGKKEAIFDASMQPIMMMVFMSMVFGLLAYGCLLYTSPSP
;
A
#
# COMPACT_ATOMS: atom_id res chain seq x y z
N MET A 1 7.33 0.49 34.19
CA MET A 1 7.14 0.75 32.75
C MET A 1 6.58 -0.52 32.15
N THR A 2 5.32 -0.50 31.77
CA THR A 2 4.65 -1.67 31.20
C THR A 2 5.27 -1.99 29.83
N GLU A 3 5.72 -3.21 29.63
CA GLU A 3 6.14 -3.72 28.34
C GLU A 3 4.96 -3.72 27.37
N PRO A 4 5.19 -3.57 26.05
CA PRO A 4 4.12 -3.65 25.07
C PRO A 4 3.41 -5.01 25.22
N ASN A 5 2.09 -4.98 25.22
CA ASN A 5 1.27 -6.16 25.49
C ASN A 5 1.23 -7.06 24.24
N TYR A 6 2.27 -7.90 24.05
CA TYR A 6 2.41 -8.82 22.90
C TYR A 6 1.23 -9.79 22.77
N LEU A 7 0.45 -9.99 23.82
CA LEU A 7 -0.80 -10.76 23.81
C LEU A 7 -1.83 -10.14 22.86
N LEU A 8 -1.93 -8.79 22.81
CA LEU A 8 -2.79 -8.08 21.87
C LEU A 8 -2.35 -8.29 20.41
N LEU A 9 -1.03 -8.29 20.17
CA LEU A 9 -0.51 -8.61 18.84
C LEU A 9 -0.94 -10.02 18.41
N GLY A 10 -0.72 -11.03 19.29
CA GLY A 10 -1.08 -12.42 19.02
C GLY A 10 -2.58 -12.60 18.72
N ILE A 11 -3.44 -12.03 19.58
CA ILE A 11 -4.90 -12.09 19.41
C ILE A 11 -5.32 -11.40 18.10
N GLY A 12 -4.83 -10.19 17.85
CA GLY A 12 -5.15 -9.46 16.62
C GLY A 12 -4.71 -10.20 15.35
N MET A 13 -3.53 -10.82 15.36
CA MET A 13 -3.06 -11.66 14.26
C MET A 13 -3.94 -12.91 14.06
N ILE A 14 -4.37 -13.58 15.13
CA ILE A 14 -5.28 -14.73 15.03
C ILE A 14 -6.59 -14.30 14.34
N PHE A 15 -7.18 -13.17 14.72
CA PHE A 15 -8.39 -12.65 14.07
C PHE A 15 -8.18 -12.36 12.58
N LEU A 16 -7.03 -11.76 12.19
CA LEU A 16 -6.71 -11.54 10.79
C LEU A 16 -6.52 -12.83 10.02
N VAL A 17 -5.86 -13.83 10.59
CA VAL A 17 -5.67 -15.14 9.98
C VAL A 17 -7.00 -15.86 9.79
N ILE A 18 -7.89 -15.81 10.77
CA ILE A 18 -9.26 -16.37 10.66
C ILE A 18 -10.01 -15.67 9.51
N SER A 19 -10.01 -14.34 9.47
CA SER A 19 -10.66 -13.57 8.39
C SER A 19 -10.10 -13.93 7.02
N SER A 20 -8.76 -13.98 6.89
CA SER A 20 -8.07 -14.38 5.64
C SER A 20 -8.42 -15.81 5.22
N SER A 21 -8.49 -16.74 6.17
CA SER A 21 -8.87 -18.13 5.88
C SER A 21 -10.30 -18.23 5.35
N VAL A 22 -11.23 -17.46 5.90
CA VAL A 22 -12.62 -17.39 5.39
C VAL A 22 -12.63 -16.88 3.95
N GLN A 23 -11.85 -15.83 3.63
CA GLN A 23 -11.76 -15.28 2.27
C GLN A 23 -11.25 -16.30 1.24
N VAL A 24 -10.33 -17.19 1.62
CA VAL A 24 -9.85 -18.28 0.75
C VAL A 24 -10.95 -19.27 0.37
N TYR A 25 -11.97 -19.48 1.23
CA TYR A 25 -13.10 -20.38 0.94
C TYR A 25 -14.18 -19.75 0.06
N VAL A 26 -14.23 -18.43 -0.07
CA VAL A 26 -15.27 -17.71 -0.83
C VAL A 26 -15.39 -18.18 -2.28
N PRO A 27 -14.29 -18.35 -3.08
CA PRO A 27 -14.38 -18.81 -4.46
C PRO A 27 -15.04 -20.19 -4.59
N LYS A 28 -14.77 -21.12 -3.66
CA LYS A 28 -15.37 -22.44 -3.66
C LYS A 28 -16.88 -22.38 -3.39
N LEU A 29 -17.32 -21.53 -2.48
CA LEU A 29 -18.73 -21.34 -2.21
C LEU A 29 -19.44 -20.63 -3.38
N ALA A 30 -18.78 -19.67 -4.00
CA ALA A 30 -19.30 -19.00 -5.20
C ALA A 30 -19.46 -19.99 -6.37
N SER A 31 -18.48 -20.88 -6.60
CA SER A 31 -18.61 -21.92 -7.64
C SER A 31 -19.77 -22.86 -7.39
N SER A 32 -20.03 -23.25 -6.13
CA SER A 32 -21.19 -24.10 -5.78
C SER A 32 -22.53 -23.39 -5.98
N LEU A 33 -22.59 -22.08 -5.74
CA LEU A 33 -23.78 -21.28 -6.06
C LEU A 33 -24.03 -21.24 -7.57
N VAL A 34 -23.01 -21.00 -8.39
CA VAL A 34 -23.14 -20.95 -9.85
C VAL A 34 -23.58 -22.30 -10.41
N ASN A 35 -23.00 -23.41 -9.95
CA ASN A 35 -23.35 -24.75 -10.40
C ASN A 35 -24.80 -25.14 -10.03
N ASN A 36 -25.30 -24.64 -8.91
CA ASN A 36 -26.68 -24.90 -8.50
C ASN A 36 -27.71 -23.96 -9.11
N PHE A 37 -27.28 -22.89 -9.78
CA PHE A 37 -28.19 -21.89 -10.39
C PHE A 37 -29.15 -22.49 -11.42
N GLN A 38 -28.75 -23.57 -12.13
CA GLN A 38 -29.59 -24.29 -13.08
C GLN A 38 -30.73 -25.07 -12.43
N LYS A 39 -30.61 -25.37 -11.10
CA LYS A 39 -31.63 -26.09 -10.33
C LYS A 39 -32.57 -25.19 -9.50
N GLY A 40 -32.35 -23.87 -9.59
CA GLY A 40 -33.03 -22.84 -8.81
C GLY A 40 -32.11 -22.17 -7.77
N VAL A 41 -32.52 -20.99 -7.32
CA VAL A 41 -31.72 -20.23 -6.30
C VAL A 41 -31.84 -20.94 -4.95
N ASP A 42 -30.75 -21.50 -4.46
CA ASP A 42 -30.67 -22.03 -3.10
C ASP A 42 -30.45 -20.90 -2.09
N TYR A 43 -31.55 -20.40 -1.52
CA TYR A 43 -31.53 -19.33 -0.51
C TYR A 43 -30.71 -19.70 0.73
N SER A 44 -30.57 -20.99 1.06
CA SER A 44 -29.76 -21.47 2.19
C SER A 44 -28.28 -21.28 1.92
N LEU A 45 -27.81 -21.60 0.69
CA LEU A 45 -26.42 -21.36 0.26
C LEU A 45 -26.12 -19.87 0.19
N LEU A 46 -27.02 -19.06 -0.37
CA LEU A 46 -26.89 -17.62 -0.41
C LEU A 46 -26.76 -17.03 1.01
N GLY A 47 -27.62 -17.45 1.95
CA GLY A 47 -27.55 -17.01 3.33
C GLY A 47 -26.21 -17.38 4.01
N LYS A 48 -25.66 -18.58 3.72
CA LYS A 48 -24.34 -18.99 4.23
C LYS A 48 -23.21 -18.11 3.69
N VAL A 49 -23.21 -17.79 2.39
CA VAL A 49 -22.19 -16.94 1.80
C VAL A 49 -22.24 -15.54 2.39
N VAL A 50 -23.43 -14.93 2.44
CA VAL A 50 -23.62 -13.60 3.05
C VAL A 50 -23.22 -13.60 4.53
N GLY A 51 -23.63 -14.63 5.28
CA GLY A 51 -23.26 -14.78 6.68
C GLY A 51 -21.76 -14.89 6.90
N LEU A 52 -21.03 -15.63 6.04
CA LEU A 52 -19.58 -15.74 6.09
C LEU A 52 -18.89 -14.41 5.74
N PHE A 53 -19.43 -13.64 4.80
CA PHE A 53 -18.89 -12.31 4.49
C PHE A 53 -19.05 -11.36 5.69
N ILE A 54 -20.22 -11.31 6.29
CA ILE A 54 -20.47 -10.48 7.47
C ILE A 54 -19.57 -10.92 8.63
N PHE A 55 -19.48 -12.21 8.88
CA PHE A 55 -18.60 -12.78 9.90
C PHE A 55 -17.14 -12.39 9.65
N SER A 56 -16.63 -12.57 8.44
CA SER A 56 -15.27 -12.20 8.05
C SER A 56 -15.01 -10.69 8.25
N ALA A 57 -15.95 -9.83 7.87
CA ALA A 57 -15.84 -8.39 8.04
C ALA A 57 -15.78 -8.00 9.53
N LEU A 58 -16.62 -8.59 10.38
CA LEU A 58 -16.62 -8.34 11.83
C LEU A 58 -15.30 -8.80 12.47
N VAL A 59 -14.86 -10.01 12.13
CA VAL A 59 -13.60 -10.58 12.63
C VAL A 59 -12.41 -9.71 12.20
N SER A 60 -12.39 -9.26 10.95
CA SER A 60 -11.35 -8.35 10.42
C SER A 60 -11.34 -7.01 11.15
N ALA A 61 -12.52 -6.41 11.38
CA ALA A 61 -12.65 -5.16 12.11
C ALA A 61 -12.16 -5.27 13.56
N LEU A 62 -12.52 -6.36 14.25
CA LEU A 62 -12.04 -6.63 15.61
C LEU A 62 -10.52 -6.83 15.63
N GLY A 63 -9.97 -7.62 14.71
CA GLY A 63 -8.53 -7.82 14.58
C GLY A 63 -7.78 -6.51 14.33
N GLY A 64 -8.26 -5.70 13.39
CA GLY A 64 -7.70 -4.38 13.09
C GLY A 64 -7.74 -3.42 14.28
N THR A 65 -8.85 -3.41 15.03
CA THR A 65 -8.99 -2.58 16.24
C THR A 65 -7.99 -3.01 17.33
N ILE A 66 -7.86 -4.32 17.58
CA ILE A 66 -6.91 -4.85 18.57
C ILE A 66 -5.47 -4.50 18.20
N LEU A 67 -5.11 -4.66 16.92
CA LEU A 67 -3.79 -4.29 16.42
C LEU A 67 -3.54 -2.78 16.48
N GLY A 68 -4.57 -1.97 16.21
CA GLY A 68 -4.51 -0.52 16.38
C GLY A 68 -4.21 -0.12 17.84
N ILE A 69 -4.92 -0.72 18.81
CA ILE A 69 -4.67 -0.51 20.25
C ILE A 69 -3.26 -0.95 20.63
N PHE A 70 -2.80 -2.11 20.13
CA PHE A 70 -1.42 -2.55 20.33
C PHE A 70 -0.43 -1.51 19.81
N GLY A 71 -0.64 -0.97 18.61
CA GLY A 71 0.21 0.06 18.02
C GLY A 71 0.26 1.33 18.87
N GLU A 72 -0.87 1.79 19.40
CA GLU A 72 -0.90 2.95 20.32
C GLU A 72 -0.14 2.68 21.62
N ASN A 73 -0.24 1.48 22.18
CA ASN A 73 0.53 1.09 23.36
C ASN A 73 2.04 1.09 23.11
N VAL A 74 2.46 0.61 21.93
CA VAL A 74 3.89 0.65 21.52
C VAL A 74 4.38 2.09 21.42
N ILE A 75 3.64 2.96 20.71
CA ILE A 75 4.00 4.38 20.59
C ILE A 75 4.07 5.06 21.96
N GLN A 76 3.07 4.86 22.79
CA GLN A 76 3.02 5.47 24.12
C GLN A 76 4.28 5.13 24.92
N ASN A 77 4.65 3.85 24.93
CA ASN A 77 5.84 3.40 25.64
C ASN A 77 7.14 3.94 25.04
N MET A 78 7.24 3.94 23.71
CA MET A 78 8.41 4.51 23.00
C MET A 78 8.56 6.01 23.29
N ARG A 79 7.49 6.78 23.16
CA ARG A 79 7.51 8.23 23.42
C ARG A 79 7.86 8.55 24.86
N LYS A 80 7.30 7.82 25.82
CA LYS A 80 7.68 7.97 27.25
C LYS A 80 9.16 7.70 27.49
N ARG A 81 9.71 6.62 26.91
CA ARG A 81 11.14 6.28 27.03
C ARG A 81 12.02 7.34 26.36
N LEU A 82 11.66 7.79 25.17
CA LEU A 82 12.39 8.86 24.45
C LEU A 82 12.36 10.16 25.25
N TRP A 83 11.20 10.56 25.75
CA TRP A 83 11.07 11.78 26.54
C TRP A 83 11.90 11.73 27.82
N ASN A 84 11.82 10.65 28.58
CA ASN A 84 12.63 10.45 29.77
C ASN A 84 14.14 10.47 29.44
N LYS A 85 14.54 9.93 28.28
CA LYS A 85 15.94 9.96 27.88
C LYS A 85 16.38 11.37 27.50
N LEU A 86 15.56 12.09 26.75
CA LEU A 86 15.84 13.48 26.34
C LEU A 86 16.02 14.39 27.55
N THR A 87 15.19 14.28 28.57
CA THR A 87 15.26 15.13 29.77
C THR A 87 16.54 14.90 30.64
N ILE A 88 17.25 13.79 30.42
CA ILE A 88 18.48 13.46 31.17
C ILE A 88 19.75 13.75 30.33
N LEU A 89 19.59 14.07 29.03
CA LEU A 89 20.74 14.39 28.15
C LEU A 89 21.41 15.71 28.56
N LYS A 90 22.72 15.77 28.33
CA LYS A 90 23.52 16.99 28.56
C LYS A 90 23.10 18.11 27.62
N VAL A 91 23.20 19.35 28.09
CA VAL A 91 22.86 20.56 27.30
C VAL A 91 23.64 20.61 25.99
N SER A 92 24.92 20.18 26.00
CA SER A 92 25.77 20.13 24.79
C SER A 92 25.17 19.33 23.62
N TYR A 93 24.30 18.36 23.90
CA TYR A 93 23.56 17.64 22.86
C TYR A 93 22.55 18.56 22.16
N PHE A 94 21.85 19.38 22.90
CA PHE A 94 20.85 20.30 22.38
C PHE A 94 21.47 21.49 21.65
N ASP A 95 22.72 21.81 21.95
CA ASP A 95 23.49 22.82 21.20
C ASP A 95 23.91 22.31 19.80
N SER A 96 24.06 20.98 19.66
CA SER A 96 24.50 20.34 18.40
C SER A 96 23.35 19.90 17.49
N VAL A 97 22.13 19.77 17.99
CA VAL A 97 20.96 19.24 17.25
C VAL A 97 19.80 20.22 17.31
N LYS A 98 19.18 20.51 16.17
CA LYS A 98 18.02 21.40 16.11
C LYS A 98 16.81 20.78 16.82
N ALA A 99 16.13 21.55 17.65
CA ALA A 99 14.94 21.11 18.40
C ALA A 99 13.85 20.51 17.50
N GLY A 100 13.68 21.06 16.28
CA GLY A 100 12.75 20.54 15.27
C GLY A 100 13.10 19.12 14.78
N GLU A 101 14.39 18.78 14.68
CA GLU A 101 14.83 17.43 14.32
C GLU A 101 14.48 16.42 15.40
N ILE A 102 14.73 16.75 16.66
CA ILE A 102 14.38 15.92 17.80
C ILE A 102 12.86 15.70 17.85
N SER A 103 12.08 16.76 17.71
CA SER A 103 10.63 16.68 17.69
C SER A 103 10.12 15.80 16.54
N SER A 104 10.68 15.96 15.34
CA SER A 104 10.34 15.14 14.18
C SER A 104 10.63 13.66 14.43
N ARG A 105 11.76 13.31 14.99
CA ARG A 105 12.10 11.92 15.35
C ARG A 105 11.14 11.33 16.38
N VAL A 106 10.81 12.07 17.43
CA VAL A 106 9.88 11.62 18.47
C VAL A 106 8.45 11.40 17.92
N VAL A 107 8.01 12.20 16.95
CA VAL A 107 6.65 12.10 16.40
C VAL A 107 6.62 11.18 15.18
N ASN A 108 7.44 11.44 14.17
CA ASN A 108 7.34 10.77 12.88
C ASN A 108 7.95 9.36 12.92
N ASP A 109 9.15 9.18 13.49
CA ASP A 109 9.80 7.88 13.50
C ASP A 109 9.03 6.88 14.37
N THR A 110 8.47 7.34 15.52
CA THR A 110 7.61 6.48 16.34
C THR A 110 6.32 6.08 15.62
N ASN A 111 5.74 6.97 14.81
CA ASN A 111 4.58 6.64 13.98
C ASN A 111 4.93 5.61 12.89
N GLN A 112 6.11 5.70 12.29
CA GLN A 112 6.57 4.69 11.31
C GLN A 112 6.72 3.32 11.96
N VAL A 113 7.28 3.25 13.18
CA VAL A 113 7.37 1.99 13.93
C VAL A 113 5.99 1.39 14.21
N LYS A 114 5.02 2.22 14.61
CA LYS A 114 3.62 1.78 14.75
C LYS A 114 3.08 1.19 13.46
N GLN A 115 3.21 1.95 12.37
CA GLN A 115 2.71 1.54 11.05
C GLN A 115 3.30 0.18 10.64
N LEU A 116 4.59 -0.02 10.91
CA LEU A 116 5.27 -1.27 10.61
C LEU A 116 4.75 -2.43 11.48
N LEU A 117 4.68 -2.25 12.79
CA LEU A 117 4.36 -3.33 13.73
C LEU A 117 2.86 -3.63 13.83
N ALA A 118 2.01 -2.62 13.78
CA ALA A 118 0.56 -2.79 13.99
C ALA A 118 -0.23 -2.93 12.69
N VAL A 119 0.32 -2.53 11.56
CA VAL A 119 -0.38 -2.57 10.27
C VAL A 119 0.39 -3.43 9.26
N THR A 120 1.61 -3.03 8.90
CA THR A 120 2.32 -3.66 7.78
C THR A 120 2.67 -5.12 8.07
N PHE A 121 3.26 -5.41 9.22
CA PHE A 121 3.67 -6.77 9.57
C PHE A 121 2.47 -7.75 9.66
N PRO A 122 1.38 -7.46 10.42
CA PRO A 122 0.20 -8.33 10.46
C PRO A 122 -0.46 -8.50 9.09
N GLN A 123 -0.56 -7.42 8.31
CA GLN A 123 -1.13 -7.48 6.96
C GLN A 123 -0.29 -8.34 6.01
N THR A 124 1.04 -8.26 6.10
CA THR A 124 1.94 -9.09 5.29
C THR A 124 1.75 -10.57 5.62
N VAL A 125 1.69 -10.92 6.92
CA VAL A 125 1.44 -12.31 7.35
C VAL A 125 0.09 -12.80 6.82
N ALA A 126 -0.98 -12.01 6.99
CA ALA A 126 -2.30 -12.34 6.48
C ALA A 126 -2.32 -12.52 4.95
N SER A 127 -1.63 -11.66 4.21
CA SER A 127 -1.51 -11.73 2.74
C SER A 127 -0.78 -12.99 2.30
N VAL A 128 0.32 -13.36 2.95
CA VAL A 128 1.06 -14.60 2.65
C VAL A 128 0.18 -15.82 2.84
N ILE A 129 -0.57 -15.89 3.95
CA ILE A 129 -1.50 -16.99 4.23
C ILE A 129 -2.59 -17.04 3.16
N THR A 130 -3.14 -15.89 2.78
CA THR A 130 -4.18 -15.79 1.73
C THR A 130 -3.63 -16.28 0.39
N VAL A 131 -2.43 -15.87 -0.02
CA VAL A 131 -1.81 -16.30 -1.28
C VAL A 131 -1.61 -17.82 -1.29
N ILE A 132 -0.98 -18.37 -0.23
CA ILE A 132 -0.74 -19.82 -0.14
C ILE A 132 -2.07 -20.58 -0.14
N GLY A 133 -3.05 -20.14 0.64
CA GLY A 133 -4.37 -20.76 0.72
C GLY A 133 -5.12 -20.71 -0.61
N THR A 134 -5.07 -19.57 -1.31
CA THR A 134 -5.73 -19.40 -2.62
C THR A 134 -5.08 -20.28 -3.67
N VAL A 135 -3.74 -20.31 -3.75
CA VAL A 135 -3.02 -21.19 -4.69
C VAL A 135 -3.35 -22.67 -4.41
N TYR A 136 -3.36 -23.08 -3.14
CA TYR A 136 -3.74 -24.44 -2.76
C TYR A 136 -5.18 -24.78 -3.21
N MET A 137 -6.13 -23.89 -2.97
CA MET A 137 -7.53 -24.08 -3.39
C MET A 137 -7.66 -24.14 -4.91
N MET A 138 -6.96 -23.28 -5.65
CA MET A 138 -6.97 -23.28 -7.11
C MET A 138 -6.47 -24.62 -7.68
N ILE A 139 -5.34 -25.14 -7.16
CA ILE A 139 -4.79 -26.44 -7.57
C ILE A 139 -5.80 -27.58 -7.31
N LYS A 140 -6.53 -27.51 -6.20
CA LYS A 140 -7.56 -28.49 -5.86
C LYS A 140 -8.81 -28.40 -6.73
N MET A 141 -9.13 -27.23 -7.26
CA MET A 141 -10.29 -27.02 -8.13
C MET A 141 -9.99 -27.46 -9.56
N ASP A 142 -8.91 -26.98 -10.14
CA ASP A 142 -8.45 -27.35 -11.48
C ASP A 142 -6.95 -27.08 -11.63
N TRP A 143 -6.19 -28.14 -11.89
CA TRP A 143 -4.74 -28.05 -12.08
C TRP A 143 -4.35 -27.31 -13.37
N HIS A 144 -5.09 -27.53 -14.48
CA HIS A 144 -4.74 -26.94 -15.78
C HIS A 144 -4.97 -25.43 -15.75
N MET A 145 -6.09 -24.98 -15.20
CA MET A 145 -6.39 -23.55 -15.02
C MET A 145 -5.43 -22.88 -14.04
N SER A 146 -5.03 -23.61 -12.97
CA SER A 146 -4.05 -23.10 -12.01
C SER A 146 -2.67 -22.88 -12.67
N LEU A 147 -2.25 -23.81 -13.53
CA LEU A 147 -0.99 -23.68 -14.27
C LEU A 147 -1.02 -22.49 -15.23
N ALA A 148 -2.13 -22.32 -15.96
CA ALA A 148 -2.31 -21.16 -16.85
C ALA A 148 -2.20 -19.84 -16.08
N MET A 149 -2.77 -19.75 -14.88
CA MET A 149 -2.70 -18.54 -14.04
C MET A 149 -1.29 -18.31 -13.48
N VAL A 150 -0.58 -19.35 -13.06
CA VAL A 150 0.82 -19.26 -12.61
C VAL A 150 1.74 -18.75 -13.73
N ILE A 151 1.45 -19.10 -15.00
CA ILE A 151 2.20 -18.57 -16.15
C ILE A 151 1.77 -17.14 -16.48
N ALA A 152 0.47 -16.82 -16.39
CA ALA A 152 -0.05 -15.50 -16.72
C ALA A 152 0.51 -14.38 -15.81
N VAL A 153 0.70 -14.65 -14.50
CA VAL A 153 1.21 -13.65 -13.55
C VAL A 153 2.63 -13.16 -13.90
N PRO A 154 3.64 -14.02 -14.15
CA PRO A 154 4.94 -13.57 -14.61
C PRO A 154 4.90 -12.79 -15.94
N VAL A 155 4.05 -13.18 -16.87
CA VAL A 155 3.87 -12.44 -18.14
C VAL A 155 3.40 -11.03 -17.89
N VAL A 156 2.39 -10.85 -17.03
CA VAL A 156 1.90 -9.52 -16.63
C VAL A 156 3.02 -8.70 -15.96
N ILE A 157 3.77 -9.30 -15.04
CA ILE A 157 4.91 -8.63 -14.37
C ILE A 157 5.94 -8.17 -15.41
N LEU A 158 6.33 -9.04 -16.34
CA LEU A 158 7.29 -8.68 -17.39
C LEU A 158 6.80 -7.53 -18.28
N CYS A 159 5.51 -7.51 -18.61
CA CYS A 159 4.90 -6.41 -19.36
C CYS A 159 4.88 -5.09 -18.55
N MET A 160 4.82 -5.17 -17.22
CA MET A 160 4.78 -3.99 -16.36
C MET A 160 6.16 -3.38 -16.08
N ILE A 161 7.24 -4.15 -16.17
CA ILE A 161 8.60 -3.66 -15.89
C ILE A 161 8.95 -2.39 -16.70
N PRO A 162 8.78 -2.33 -18.04
CA PRO A 162 9.12 -1.12 -18.80
C PRO A 162 8.24 0.07 -18.43
N VAL A 163 6.98 -0.16 -18.09
CA VAL A 163 6.04 0.87 -17.66
C VAL A 163 6.46 1.48 -16.33
N MET A 164 6.82 0.63 -15.36
CA MET A 164 7.32 1.07 -14.05
C MET A 164 8.67 1.80 -14.16
N ALA A 165 9.57 1.34 -15.01
CA ALA A 165 10.86 1.99 -15.25
C ALA A 165 10.68 3.39 -15.85
N PHE A 166 9.73 3.56 -16.77
CA PHE A 166 9.40 4.87 -17.32
C PHE A 166 8.80 5.81 -16.26
N GLY A 167 7.85 5.31 -15.45
CA GLY A 167 7.24 6.07 -14.35
C GLY A 167 8.27 6.52 -13.31
N SER A 168 9.17 5.63 -12.91
CA SER A 168 10.28 5.95 -12.01
C SER A 168 11.14 7.09 -12.57
N LYS A 169 11.48 7.05 -13.86
CA LYS A 169 12.26 8.12 -14.51
C LYS A 169 11.54 9.47 -14.48
N VAL A 170 10.24 9.48 -14.75
CA VAL A 170 9.40 10.71 -14.73
C VAL A 170 9.35 11.27 -13.29
N SER A 171 9.14 10.42 -12.29
CA SER A 171 9.08 10.80 -10.89
C SER A 171 10.42 11.35 -10.39
N HIS A 172 11.56 10.76 -10.78
CA HIS A 172 12.89 11.32 -10.45
C HIS A 172 13.10 12.72 -11.04
N ILE A 173 12.73 12.94 -12.32
CA ILE A 173 12.85 14.27 -12.93
C ILE A 173 12.00 15.29 -12.18
N ARG A 174 10.84 14.91 -11.68
CA ARG A 174 9.99 15.77 -10.88
C ARG A 174 10.62 16.09 -9.51
N GLN A 175 11.16 15.08 -8.83
CA GLN A 175 11.84 15.27 -7.56
C GLN A 175 13.04 16.23 -7.70
N ASP A 176 13.80 16.11 -8.77
CA ASP A 176 14.92 17.00 -9.05
C ASP A 176 14.43 18.45 -9.28
N ALA A 177 13.37 18.64 -10.06
CA ALA A 177 12.78 19.96 -10.28
C ALA A 177 12.24 20.57 -8.98
N MET A 178 11.58 19.77 -8.15
CA MET A 178 11.07 20.19 -6.85
C MET A 178 12.19 20.55 -5.87
N SER A 179 13.29 19.78 -5.87
CA SER A 179 14.48 20.05 -5.06
C SER A 179 15.12 21.38 -5.45
N GLN A 180 15.24 21.67 -6.76
CA GLN A 180 15.80 22.93 -7.25
C GLN A 180 14.92 24.12 -6.88
N PHE A 181 13.60 24.01 -7.03
CA PHE A 181 12.67 25.06 -6.60
C PHE A 181 12.75 25.29 -5.08
N ASN A 182 12.76 24.23 -4.27
CA ASN A 182 12.90 24.32 -2.82
C ASN A 182 14.24 24.97 -2.41
N GLY A 183 15.32 24.63 -3.10
CA GLY A 183 16.62 25.27 -2.90
C GLY A 183 16.56 26.76 -3.16
N LEU A 184 16.05 27.17 -4.33
CA LEU A 184 15.86 28.58 -4.69
C LEU A 184 14.97 29.33 -3.70
N ALA A 185 13.85 28.74 -3.30
CA ALA A 185 12.93 29.33 -2.34
C ALA A 185 13.59 29.53 -0.97
N THR A 186 14.34 28.52 -0.49
CA THR A 186 15.06 28.60 0.77
C THR A 186 16.14 29.67 0.73
N GLU A 187 16.95 29.72 -0.33
CA GLU A 187 17.98 30.74 -0.54
C GLU A 187 17.38 32.15 -0.55
N THR A 188 16.36 32.36 -1.41
CA THR A 188 15.72 33.68 -1.55
C THR A 188 15.07 34.16 -0.26
N LEU A 189 14.37 33.27 0.48
CA LEU A 189 13.71 33.61 1.74
C LEU A 189 14.70 33.83 2.89
N SER A 190 15.79 33.07 2.93
CA SER A 190 16.86 33.27 3.92
C SER A 190 17.54 34.61 3.77
N GLU A 191 17.76 35.07 2.51
CA GLU A 191 18.41 36.30 2.17
C GLU A 191 17.43 37.43 1.77
N ILE A 192 16.18 37.34 2.22
CA ILE A 192 15.11 38.26 1.79
C ILE A 192 15.45 39.73 2.10
N ARG A 193 16.21 39.99 3.18
CA ARG A 193 16.67 41.32 3.53
C ARG A 193 17.61 41.89 2.46
N LEU A 194 18.55 41.06 1.96
CA LEU A 194 19.47 41.43 0.91
C LEU A 194 18.70 41.71 -0.39
N VAL A 195 17.77 40.87 -0.77
CA VAL A 195 16.89 41.08 -1.94
C VAL A 195 16.16 42.42 -1.86
N LYS A 196 15.63 42.76 -0.66
CA LYS A 196 14.92 44.02 -0.42
C LYS A 196 15.84 45.24 -0.45
N THR A 197 17.00 45.17 0.18
CA THR A 197 17.92 46.31 0.24
C THR A 197 18.60 46.57 -1.09
N SER A 198 18.76 45.59 -1.94
CA SER A 198 19.37 45.74 -3.29
C SER A 198 18.34 46.01 -4.41
N ASN A 199 17.04 46.14 -4.08
CA ASN A 199 15.93 46.26 -5.04
C ASN A 199 15.94 45.17 -6.12
N ALA A 200 16.27 43.92 -5.73
CA ALA A 200 16.42 42.77 -6.63
C ALA A 200 15.16 41.92 -6.75
N GLU A 201 13.99 42.41 -6.29
CA GLU A 201 12.73 41.67 -6.27
C GLU A 201 12.31 41.17 -7.66
N SER A 202 12.46 42.02 -8.68
CA SER A 202 12.11 41.64 -10.06
C SER A 202 12.93 40.48 -10.58
N GLN A 203 14.23 40.47 -10.26
CA GLN A 203 15.10 39.34 -10.64
C GLN A 203 14.76 38.06 -9.88
N ALA A 204 14.45 38.16 -8.57
CA ALA A 204 14.03 37.03 -7.77
C ALA A 204 12.70 36.43 -8.28
N GLN A 205 11.77 37.30 -8.67
CA GLN A 205 10.48 36.87 -9.26
C GLN A 205 10.67 36.14 -10.59
N VAL A 206 11.52 36.66 -11.49
CA VAL A 206 11.78 36.01 -12.78
C VAL A 206 12.45 34.65 -12.59
N ARG A 207 13.41 34.53 -11.67
CA ARG A 207 14.04 33.24 -11.35
C ARG A 207 13.03 32.24 -10.81
N ALA A 208 12.20 32.68 -9.85
CA ALA A 208 11.17 31.83 -9.28
C ALA A 208 10.13 31.40 -10.33
N ALA A 209 9.69 32.31 -11.21
CA ALA A 209 8.77 32.00 -12.29
C ALA A 209 9.31 30.94 -13.24
N ASN A 210 10.58 31.04 -13.65
CA ASN A 210 11.21 30.05 -14.52
C ASN A 210 11.26 28.64 -13.89
N GLU A 211 11.57 28.54 -12.59
CA GLU A 211 11.57 27.24 -11.90
C GLU A 211 10.15 26.69 -11.70
N VAL A 212 9.16 27.55 -11.44
CA VAL A 212 7.73 27.16 -11.37
C VAL A 212 7.25 26.64 -12.72
N ASP A 213 7.58 27.32 -13.83
CA ASP A 213 7.22 26.88 -15.18
C ASP A 213 7.89 25.55 -15.54
N ARG A 214 9.13 25.36 -15.12
CA ARG A 214 9.83 24.08 -15.25
C ARG A 214 9.10 22.98 -14.46
N LEU A 215 8.77 23.25 -13.21
CA LEU A 215 8.05 22.32 -12.33
C LEU A 215 6.67 21.97 -12.91
N PHE A 216 5.96 22.96 -13.45
CA PHE A 216 4.69 22.75 -14.16
C PHE A 216 4.84 21.82 -15.36
N ASN A 217 5.83 22.06 -16.20
CA ASN A 217 6.05 21.26 -17.42
C ASN A 217 6.41 19.81 -17.09
N VAL A 218 7.19 19.59 -16.05
CA VAL A 218 7.51 18.23 -15.55
C VAL A 218 6.28 17.61 -14.89
N GLY A 219 5.58 18.36 -14.05
CA GLY A 219 4.34 17.91 -13.40
C GLY A 219 3.23 17.52 -14.39
N LYS A 220 3.12 18.25 -15.53
CA LYS A 220 2.21 17.88 -16.62
C LYS A 220 2.55 16.51 -17.21
N LYS A 221 3.83 16.20 -17.42
CA LYS A 221 4.25 14.88 -17.94
C LYS A 221 3.92 13.77 -16.96
N GLU A 222 4.17 14.01 -15.67
CA GLU A 222 3.82 13.07 -14.62
C GLU A 222 2.30 12.86 -14.53
N ALA A 223 1.51 13.92 -14.54
CA ALA A 223 0.04 13.83 -14.50
C ALA A 223 -0.54 13.03 -15.70
N ILE A 224 0.02 13.20 -16.91
CA ILE A 224 -0.38 12.40 -18.08
C ILE A 224 0.00 10.94 -17.88
N PHE A 225 1.18 10.66 -17.36
CA PHE A 225 1.63 9.31 -17.06
C PHE A 225 0.72 8.65 -16.00
N ASP A 226 0.49 9.31 -14.86
CA ASP A 226 -0.35 8.80 -13.78
C ASP A 226 -1.79 8.57 -14.23
N ALA A 227 -2.35 9.49 -15.01
CA ALA A 227 -3.69 9.33 -15.58
C ALA A 227 -3.78 8.16 -16.56
N SER A 228 -2.70 7.83 -17.28
CA SER A 228 -2.65 6.68 -18.19
C SER A 228 -2.44 5.34 -17.48
N MET A 229 -1.92 5.35 -16.26
CA MET A 229 -1.61 4.13 -15.50
C MET A 229 -2.85 3.28 -15.23
N GLN A 230 -3.94 3.91 -14.75
CA GLN A 230 -5.17 3.19 -14.43
C GLN A 230 -5.81 2.50 -15.65
N PRO A 231 -5.98 3.15 -16.80
CA PRO A 231 -6.45 2.47 -18.02
C PRO A 231 -5.52 1.35 -18.48
N ILE A 232 -4.21 1.55 -18.44
CA ILE A 232 -3.23 0.53 -18.83
C ILE A 232 -3.35 -0.70 -17.93
N MET A 233 -3.38 -0.51 -16.60
CA MET A 233 -3.57 -1.60 -15.64
C MET A 233 -4.89 -2.34 -15.87
N MET A 234 -5.96 -1.61 -16.17
CA MET A 234 -7.26 -2.20 -16.47
C MET A 234 -7.22 -3.02 -17.77
N MET A 235 -6.58 -2.52 -18.82
CA MET A 235 -6.42 -3.28 -20.08
C MET A 235 -5.62 -4.56 -19.88
N VAL A 236 -4.50 -4.50 -19.13
CA VAL A 236 -3.68 -5.69 -18.81
C VAL A 236 -4.50 -6.70 -18.00
N PHE A 237 -5.21 -6.23 -16.98
CA PHE A 237 -6.07 -7.09 -16.16
C PHE A 237 -7.18 -7.74 -16.99
N MET A 238 -7.89 -6.97 -17.81
CA MET A 238 -8.96 -7.49 -18.68
C MET A 238 -8.43 -8.45 -19.72
N SER A 239 -7.27 -8.18 -20.33
CA SER A 239 -6.64 -9.12 -21.28
C SER A 239 -6.29 -10.44 -20.63
N MET A 240 -5.80 -10.42 -19.37
CA MET A 240 -5.54 -11.64 -18.61
C MET A 240 -6.83 -12.40 -18.32
N VAL A 241 -7.90 -11.72 -17.87
CA VAL A 241 -9.21 -12.35 -17.59
C VAL A 241 -9.79 -12.98 -18.87
N PHE A 242 -9.83 -12.25 -19.98
CA PHE A 242 -10.32 -12.78 -21.25
C PHE A 242 -9.45 -13.92 -21.79
N GLY A 243 -8.13 -13.83 -21.63
CA GLY A 243 -7.20 -14.92 -22.01
C GLY A 243 -7.47 -16.20 -21.24
N LEU A 244 -7.69 -16.09 -19.91
CA LEU A 244 -8.02 -17.23 -19.05
C LEU A 244 -9.41 -17.81 -19.39
N LEU A 245 -10.40 -16.95 -19.65
CA LEU A 245 -11.73 -17.39 -20.07
C LEU A 245 -11.69 -18.12 -21.42
N ALA A 246 -10.99 -17.57 -22.40
CA ALA A 246 -10.82 -18.21 -23.72
C ALA A 246 -10.11 -19.56 -23.59
N TYR A 247 -9.04 -19.64 -22.80
CA TYR A 247 -8.37 -20.91 -22.52
C TYR A 247 -9.29 -21.89 -21.82
N GLY A 248 -10.07 -21.48 -20.83
CA GLY A 248 -11.07 -22.32 -20.17
C GLY A 248 -12.13 -22.83 -21.14
N CYS A 249 -12.68 -21.97 -22.00
CA CYS A 249 -13.61 -22.37 -23.02
C CYS A 249 -13.01 -23.42 -23.98
N LEU A 250 -11.76 -23.23 -24.44
CA LEU A 250 -11.08 -24.20 -25.29
C LEU A 250 -10.87 -25.53 -24.58
N LEU A 251 -10.50 -25.51 -23.30
CA LEU A 251 -10.23 -26.70 -22.53
C LEU A 251 -11.50 -27.54 -22.28
N TYR A 252 -12.63 -26.87 -22.02
CA TYR A 252 -13.89 -27.56 -21.67
C TYR A 252 -14.85 -27.77 -22.85
N THR A 253 -14.65 -27.07 -24.00
CA THR A 253 -15.48 -27.25 -25.21
C THR A 253 -14.77 -28.10 -26.28
N SER A 254 -13.47 -28.34 -26.18
CA SER A 254 -12.79 -29.27 -27.08
C SER A 254 -13.31 -30.68 -26.85
N PRO A 255 -13.88 -31.34 -27.87
CA PRO A 255 -14.30 -32.74 -27.73
C PRO A 255 -13.05 -33.57 -27.39
N SER A 256 -13.09 -34.23 -26.23
CA SER A 256 -12.09 -35.26 -25.88
C SER A 256 -12.08 -36.31 -26.99
N PRO A 257 -10.90 -36.71 -27.52
CA PRO A 257 -10.79 -37.84 -28.45
C PRO A 257 -11.20 -39.15 -27.80
#